data_0227faf7eef149c71c334b7173c681ff
#
_entry.id   0227faf7eef149c71c334b7173c681ff
#
_cell.length_a   1.000
_cell.length_b   1.000
_cell.length_c   1.000
_cell.angle_alpha   90.00
_cell.angle_beta   90.00
_cell.angle_gamma   90.00
#
_symmetry.space_group_name_H-M   'P 1'
#
loop_
_entity.id
_entity.type
_entity.pdbx_description
1 polymer ?
#
loop_
_entity_poly.entity_id
_entity_poly.type
_entity_poly.pdbx_seq_one_letter_code
_entity_poly.pdbx_strand_id
1 'polypeptide(L)'
;MNPVDHLKNKIIKKSASISSAEALELFIEASGRPWSILSAASEIREHFKGKEIILCGITNAKSGRCPEDCRFCAQSSHYRTDAPSYPLKTSGQMIADAREAARNGAEFFGIVTSGKRLKTKKEMAEIIKAIRGVREAGLIPCASLGMIDGAKAGELKAAGLFRYHHNLETSRSFFKNICTTHDYEEDVETIHAAQAAGLSVCSGALIGM
;
A
#
# COMPACT_ATOMS: atom_id res chain seq x y z
N MET A 1 -2.27 -12.26 -34.39
CA MET A 1 -1.90 -11.12 -33.48
C MET A 1 -1.55 -11.73 -32.13
N ASN A 2 -0.41 -11.38 -31.58
CA ASN A 2 -0.01 -11.87 -30.25
C ASN A 2 -1.09 -11.45 -29.20
N PRO A 3 -1.53 -12.34 -28.29
CA PRO A 3 -2.51 -12.00 -27.25
C PRO A 3 -2.16 -10.73 -26.48
N VAL A 4 -0.89 -10.52 -26.16
CA VAL A 4 -0.40 -9.32 -25.46
C VAL A 4 -0.68 -8.04 -26.26
N ASP A 5 -0.39 -8.04 -27.57
CA ASP A 5 -0.64 -6.88 -28.45
C ASP A 5 -2.13 -6.61 -28.64
N HIS A 6 -2.94 -7.66 -28.70
CA HIS A 6 -4.39 -7.53 -28.78
C HIS A 6 -4.94 -6.83 -27.54
N LEU A 7 -4.55 -7.27 -26.35
CA LEU A 7 -5.01 -6.71 -25.09
C LEU A 7 -4.46 -5.29 -24.84
N LYS A 8 -3.19 -5.03 -25.19
CA LYS A 8 -2.63 -3.67 -25.17
C LYS A 8 -3.48 -2.71 -26.03
N ASN A 9 -3.78 -3.10 -27.27
CA ASN A 9 -4.60 -2.28 -28.15
C ASN A 9 -6.05 -2.10 -27.66
N LYS A 10 -6.64 -3.13 -27.04
CA LYS A 10 -7.95 -3.04 -26.38
C LYS A 10 -7.95 -1.99 -25.27
N ILE A 11 -6.93 -2.00 -24.40
CA ILE A 11 -6.79 -1.05 -23.30
C ILE A 11 -6.58 0.37 -23.82
N ILE A 12 -5.60 0.57 -24.72
CA ILE A 12 -5.22 1.90 -25.20
C ILE A 12 -6.34 2.53 -26.06
N LYS A 13 -6.89 1.78 -27.01
CA LYS A 13 -7.85 2.34 -27.99
C LYS A 13 -9.28 2.43 -27.46
N LYS A 14 -9.67 1.54 -26.55
CA LYS A 14 -11.05 1.43 -26.05
C LYS A 14 -11.18 1.81 -24.57
N SER A 15 -10.08 2.12 -23.89
CA SER A 15 -10.05 2.34 -22.41
C SER A 15 -10.75 1.21 -21.64
N ALA A 16 -10.69 0.00 -22.17
CA ALA A 16 -11.39 -1.16 -21.64
C ALA A 16 -10.51 -1.95 -20.68
N SER A 17 -11.10 -2.44 -19.60
CA SER A 17 -10.43 -3.38 -18.68
C SER A 17 -10.27 -4.75 -19.33
N ILE A 18 -9.31 -5.53 -18.85
CA ILE A 18 -9.18 -6.95 -19.17
C ILE A 18 -10.10 -7.78 -18.26
N SER A 19 -10.63 -8.86 -18.79
CA SER A 19 -11.40 -9.85 -18.02
C SER A 19 -10.47 -10.76 -17.22
N SER A 20 -11.03 -11.50 -16.25
CA SER A 20 -10.26 -12.50 -15.49
C SER A 20 -9.67 -13.60 -16.37
N ALA A 21 -10.38 -14.01 -17.43
CA ALA A 21 -9.88 -15.00 -18.41
C ALA A 21 -8.67 -14.44 -19.18
N GLU A 22 -8.78 -13.21 -19.71
CA GLU A 22 -7.69 -12.52 -20.39
C GLU A 22 -6.48 -12.31 -19.46
N ALA A 23 -6.71 -12.00 -18.18
CA ALA A 23 -5.65 -11.87 -17.18
C ALA A 23 -4.94 -13.22 -16.95
N LEU A 24 -5.68 -14.32 -16.90
CA LEU A 24 -5.10 -15.66 -16.78
C LEU A 24 -4.25 -16.04 -18.00
N GLU A 25 -4.73 -15.75 -19.21
CA GLU A 25 -3.95 -15.96 -20.44
C GLU A 25 -2.63 -15.18 -20.42
N LEU A 26 -2.66 -13.91 -20.00
CA LEU A 26 -1.45 -13.10 -19.82
C LEU A 26 -0.50 -13.70 -18.78
N PHE A 27 -1.03 -14.21 -17.68
CA PHE A 27 -0.21 -14.83 -16.63
C PHE A 27 0.50 -16.09 -17.13
N ILE A 28 -0.19 -16.92 -17.91
CA ILE A 28 0.39 -18.12 -18.55
C ILE A 28 1.46 -17.71 -19.56
N GLU A 29 1.19 -16.73 -20.41
CA GLU A 29 2.16 -16.19 -21.39
C GLU A 29 3.39 -15.58 -20.68
N ALA A 30 3.18 -14.88 -19.54
CA ALA A 30 4.26 -14.29 -18.75
C ALA A 30 5.26 -15.32 -18.23
N SER A 31 4.80 -16.52 -17.93
CA SER A 31 5.65 -17.62 -17.45
C SER A 31 6.73 -18.02 -18.45
N GLY A 32 6.45 -17.85 -19.77
CA GLY A 32 7.41 -18.15 -20.82
C GLY A 32 8.11 -16.91 -21.43
N ARG A 33 7.43 -15.76 -21.43
CA ARG A 33 7.89 -14.54 -22.13
C ARG A 33 7.56 -13.24 -21.37
N PRO A 34 8.12 -13.00 -20.18
CA PRO A 34 7.77 -11.85 -19.35
C PRO A 34 8.06 -10.50 -20.03
N TRP A 35 9.06 -10.43 -20.88
CA TRP A 35 9.49 -9.19 -21.55
C TRP A 35 8.43 -8.58 -22.47
N SER A 36 7.64 -9.40 -23.15
CA SER A 36 6.56 -8.92 -24.03
C SER A 36 5.47 -8.22 -23.23
N ILE A 37 5.15 -8.74 -22.05
CA ILE A 37 4.15 -8.15 -21.15
C ILE A 37 4.67 -6.86 -20.51
N LEU A 38 5.94 -6.84 -20.09
CA LEU A 38 6.57 -5.64 -19.53
C LEU A 38 6.62 -4.49 -20.54
N SER A 39 6.94 -4.78 -21.80
CA SER A 39 6.91 -3.76 -22.86
C SER A 39 5.50 -3.21 -23.09
N ALA A 40 4.51 -4.09 -23.21
CA ALA A 40 3.12 -3.67 -23.39
C ALA A 40 2.59 -2.88 -22.18
N ALA A 41 2.91 -3.28 -20.96
CA ALA A 41 2.56 -2.56 -19.73
C ALA A 41 3.22 -1.17 -19.69
N SER A 42 4.47 -1.05 -20.14
CA SER A 42 5.18 0.23 -20.24
C SER A 42 4.50 1.19 -21.24
N GLU A 43 4.10 0.68 -22.41
CA GLU A 43 3.38 1.48 -23.39
C GLU A 43 2.01 1.95 -22.88
N ILE A 44 1.26 1.08 -22.18
CA ILE A 44 -0.01 1.42 -21.55
C ILE A 44 0.21 2.50 -20.48
N ARG A 45 1.21 2.32 -19.60
CA ARG A 45 1.56 3.31 -18.60
C ARG A 45 1.90 4.66 -19.22
N GLU A 46 2.74 4.65 -20.26
CA GLU A 46 3.15 5.88 -20.95
C GLU A 46 1.94 6.60 -21.59
N HIS A 47 1.02 5.83 -22.18
CA HIS A 47 -0.19 6.38 -22.77
C HIS A 47 -1.10 7.10 -21.74
N PHE A 48 -1.32 6.49 -20.56
CA PHE A 48 -2.27 7.03 -19.57
C PHE A 48 -1.62 7.94 -18.51
N LYS A 49 -0.32 7.80 -18.25
CA LYS A 49 0.39 8.46 -17.16
C LYS A 49 1.61 9.28 -17.61
N GLY A 50 1.95 9.23 -18.88
CA GLY A 50 3.14 9.91 -19.40
C GLY A 50 4.44 9.24 -18.98
N LYS A 51 5.55 9.95 -19.13
CA LYS A 51 6.92 9.46 -18.87
C LYS A 51 7.43 9.80 -17.47
N GLU A 52 6.75 10.66 -16.75
CA GLU A 52 7.17 11.13 -15.44
C GLU A 52 7.11 10.00 -14.40
N ILE A 53 8.05 10.05 -13.46
CA ILE A 53 8.12 9.15 -12.33
C ILE A 53 7.76 9.94 -11.07
N ILE A 54 6.76 9.47 -10.34
CA ILE A 54 6.34 10.03 -9.06
C ILE A 54 7.18 9.38 -7.96
N LEU A 55 7.87 10.20 -7.17
CA LEU A 55 8.65 9.73 -6.02
C LEU A 55 7.79 9.70 -4.77
N CYS A 56 7.89 8.59 -4.02
CA CYS A 56 7.22 8.40 -2.75
C CYS A 56 8.27 8.21 -1.64
N GLY A 57 8.24 9.06 -0.62
CA GLY A 57 8.98 8.85 0.63
C GLY A 57 8.17 8.01 1.62
N ILE A 58 8.86 7.30 2.52
CA ILE A 58 8.23 6.51 3.57
C ILE A 58 9.00 6.68 4.88
N THR A 59 8.29 6.87 5.99
CA THR A 59 8.84 6.66 7.33
C THR A 59 8.31 5.36 7.92
N ASN A 60 9.21 4.48 8.38
CA ASN A 60 8.83 3.41 9.29
C ASN A 60 8.64 4.04 10.67
N ALA A 61 7.40 4.43 10.97
CA ALA A 61 7.08 5.20 12.18
C ALA A 61 7.04 4.35 13.45
N LYS A 62 6.82 3.04 13.33
CA LYS A 62 6.85 2.06 14.42
C LYS A 62 7.35 0.74 13.87
N SER A 63 8.29 0.11 14.54
CA SER A 63 8.95 -1.08 14.02
C SER A 63 8.99 -2.24 15.01
N GLY A 64 8.88 -3.47 14.49
CA GLY A 64 8.94 -4.71 15.26
C GLY A 64 7.72 -4.98 16.12
N ARG A 65 7.77 -6.07 16.89
CA ARG A 65 6.75 -6.49 17.88
C ARG A 65 5.32 -6.55 17.35
N CYS A 66 5.15 -6.83 16.05
CA CYS A 66 3.83 -7.10 15.49
C CYS A 66 3.31 -8.44 16.02
N PRO A 67 2.10 -8.51 16.57
CA PRO A 67 1.55 -9.76 17.10
C PRO A 67 1.05 -10.70 16.00
N GLU A 68 1.02 -10.27 14.75
CA GLU A 68 0.57 -11.07 13.62
C GLU A 68 1.67 -12.00 13.12
N ASP A 69 1.28 -13.20 12.66
CA ASP A 69 2.19 -14.27 12.23
C ASP A 69 2.41 -14.33 10.71
N CYS A 70 2.21 -13.22 10.01
CA CYS A 70 2.40 -13.14 8.55
C CYS A 70 3.80 -13.63 8.16
N ARG A 71 3.89 -14.75 7.45
CA ARG A 71 5.15 -15.50 7.18
C ARG A 71 6.19 -14.73 6.38
N PHE A 72 5.78 -13.73 5.63
CA PHE A 72 6.68 -12.88 4.83
C PHE A 72 7.17 -11.63 5.58
N CYS A 73 6.60 -11.34 6.77
CA CYS A 73 6.78 -10.03 7.40
C CYS A 73 7.90 -10.04 8.45
N ALA A 74 8.96 -9.29 8.19
CA ALA A 74 10.08 -9.11 9.13
C ALA A 74 9.70 -8.36 10.43
N GLN A 75 8.51 -7.74 10.50
CA GLN A 75 8.02 -7.02 11.67
C GLN A 75 7.31 -7.93 12.68
N SER A 76 7.01 -9.19 12.29
CA SER A 76 6.33 -10.16 13.13
C SER A 76 7.18 -10.55 14.35
N SER A 77 6.55 -10.63 15.53
CA SER A 77 7.19 -11.15 16.75
C SER A 77 7.29 -12.69 16.77
N HIS A 78 6.67 -13.38 15.82
CA HIS A 78 6.71 -14.83 15.69
C HIS A 78 7.99 -15.33 15.03
N TYR A 79 8.76 -14.43 14.37
CA TYR A 79 9.97 -14.80 13.67
C TYR A 79 11.18 -14.02 14.18
N ARG A 80 12.34 -14.68 14.16
CA ARG A 80 13.63 -14.03 14.46
C ARG A 80 14.11 -13.32 13.20
N THR A 81 14.20 -12.01 13.26
CA THR A 81 14.70 -11.17 12.17
C THR A 81 15.61 -10.09 12.75
N ASP A 82 16.46 -9.51 11.92
CA ASP A 82 17.34 -8.38 12.31
C ASP A 82 16.63 -7.03 12.20
N ALA A 83 15.30 -7.02 12.02
CA ALA A 83 14.53 -5.79 11.94
C ALA A 83 14.60 -5.02 13.26
N PRO A 84 15.01 -3.74 13.25
CA PRO A 84 15.07 -2.93 14.45
C PRO A 84 13.68 -2.79 15.08
N SER A 85 13.61 -2.82 16.42
CA SER A 85 12.35 -2.71 17.15
C SER A 85 12.33 -1.41 17.97
N TYR A 86 11.35 -0.55 17.72
CA TYR A 86 11.16 0.72 18.42
C TYR A 86 9.67 1.11 18.48
N PRO A 87 9.27 1.89 19.52
CA PRO A 87 7.92 2.39 19.67
C PRO A 87 7.58 3.42 18.57
N LEU A 88 6.31 3.88 18.55
CA LEU A 88 5.91 4.92 17.63
C LEU A 88 6.78 6.17 17.78
N LYS A 89 7.35 6.64 16.67
CA LYS A 89 8.02 7.93 16.57
C LYS A 89 7.09 9.07 17.00
N THR A 90 7.64 10.13 17.50
CA THR A 90 6.87 11.37 17.72
C THR A 90 6.46 11.99 16.38
N SER A 91 5.38 12.77 16.39
CA SER A 91 4.97 13.54 15.20
C SER A 91 6.10 14.42 14.67
N GLY A 92 6.91 15.03 15.54
CA GLY A 92 8.07 15.83 15.14
C GLY A 92 9.12 15.05 14.34
N GLN A 93 9.43 13.81 14.75
CA GLN A 93 10.34 12.94 14.01
C GLN A 93 9.78 12.56 12.63
N MET A 94 8.49 12.18 12.57
CA MET A 94 7.84 11.84 11.30
C MET A 94 7.78 13.04 10.34
N ILE A 95 7.56 14.25 10.86
CA ILE A 95 7.56 15.50 10.07
C ILE A 95 8.98 15.84 9.59
N ALA A 96 10.01 15.59 10.39
CA ALA A 96 11.40 15.78 9.95
C ALA A 96 11.76 14.85 8.78
N ASP A 97 11.37 13.57 8.87
CA ASP A 97 11.53 12.59 7.78
C ASP A 97 10.78 13.07 6.51
N ALA A 98 9.57 13.60 6.65
CA ALA A 98 8.77 14.14 5.54
C ALA A 98 9.45 15.34 4.86
N ARG A 99 9.97 16.28 5.65
CA ARG A 99 10.71 17.44 5.11
C ARG A 99 11.97 17.03 4.35
N GLU A 100 12.64 15.98 4.80
CA GLU A 100 13.78 15.42 4.08
C GLU A 100 13.34 14.81 2.75
N ALA A 101 12.27 14.01 2.76
CA ALA A 101 11.70 13.45 1.53
C ALA A 101 11.28 14.54 0.53
N ALA A 102 10.67 15.63 1.00
CA ALA A 102 10.31 16.77 0.16
C ALA A 102 11.55 17.43 -0.50
N ARG A 103 12.62 17.62 0.26
CA ARG A 103 13.90 18.15 -0.30
C ARG A 103 14.50 17.24 -1.37
N ASN A 104 14.24 15.93 -1.27
CA ASN A 104 14.67 14.93 -2.23
C ASN A 104 13.67 14.71 -3.39
N GLY A 105 12.68 15.59 -3.53
CA GLY A 105 11.75 15.59 -4.66
C GLY A 105 10.59 14.59 -4.55
N ALA A 106 10.30 14.06 -3.36
CA ALA A 106 9.10 13.25 -3.17
C ALA A 106 7.83 14.09 -3.35
N GLU A 107 6.79 13.48 -3.90
CA GLU A 107 5.43 14.04 -4.00
C GLU A 107 4.52 13.46 -2.92
N PHE A 108 4.66 12.15 -2.67
CA PHE A 108 3.90 11.43 -1.66
C PHE A 108 4.78 11.07 -0.47
N PHE A 109 4.16 11.02 0.71
CA PHE A 109 4.85 10.55 1.91
C PHE A 109 3.99 9.60 2.74
N GLY A 110 4.49 8.38 2.94
CA GLY A 110 3.83 7.30 3.67
C GLY A 110 4.27 7.21 5.13
N ILE A 111 3.32 7.18 6.06
CA ILE A 111 3.54 6.86 7.48
C ILE A 111 3.17 5.40 7.69
N VAL A 112 4.14 4.55 8.00
CA VAL A 112 3.97 3.10 8.13
C VAL A 112 4.22 2.66 9.56
N THR A 113 3.37 1.81 10.11
CA THR A 113 3.53 1.26 11.46
C THR A 113 3.45 -0.26 11.46
N SER A 114 4.30 -0.91 12.23
CA SER A 114 4.12 -2.31 12.59
C SER A 114 2.91 -2.49 13.53
N GLY A 115 2.26 -3.66 13.46
CA GLY A 115 1.16 -4.03 14.35
C GLY A 115 -0.19 -4.13 13.63
N LYS A 116 -1.07 -4.98 14.16
CA LYS A 116 -2.42 -5.21 13.61
C LYS A 116 -3.23 -3.90 13.51
N ARG A 117 -3.07 -2.98 14.47
CA ARG A 117 -3.75 -1.67 14.53
C ARG A 117 -3.09 -0.72 15.52
N LEU A 118 -3.36 0.57 15.42
CA LEU A 118 -3.01 1.52 16.48
C LEU A 118 -3.81 1.19 17.76
N LYS A 119 -3.11 1.16 18.88
CA LYS A 119 -3.67 0.65 20.16
C LYS A 119 -4.24 1.75 21.04
N THR A 120 -3.72 2.96 20.96
CA THR A 120 -4.05 4.04 21.90
C THR A 120 -4.49 5.33 21.22
N LYS A 121 -5.30 6.12 21.92
CA LYS A 121 -5.66 7.48 21.47
C LYS A 121 -4.43 8.38 21.31
N LYS A 122 -3.38 8.15 22.11
CA LYS A 122 -2.12 8.89 22.01
C LYS A 122 -1.40 8.58 20.68
N GLU A 123 -1.32 7.31 20.28
CA GLU A 123 -0.75 6.94 18.97
C GLU A 123 -1.52 7.60 17.83
N MET A 124 -2.87 7.57 17.87
CA MET A 124 -3.70 8.21 16.85
C MET A 124 -3.46 9.73 16.81
N ALA A 125 -3.35 10.40 17.97
CA ALA A 125 -3.08 11.83 18.02
C ALA A 125 -1.71 12.20 17.40
N GLU A 126 -0.66 11.39 17.62
CA GLU A 126 0.64 11.60 16.99
C GLU A 126 0.58 11.40 15.47
N ILE A 127 -0.14 10.40 14.98
CA ILE A 127 -0.36 10.17 13.55
C ILE A 127 -1.12 11.34 12.91
N ILE A 128 -2.19 11.81 13.54
CA ILE A 128 -2.98 12.97 13.06
C ILE A 128 -2.10 14.22 12.94
N LYS A 129 -1.27 14.50 13.96
CA LYS A 129 -0.32 15.61 13.90
C LYS A 129 0.69 15.44 12.77
N ALA A 130 1.22 14.22 12.59
CA ALA A 130 2.17 13.91 11.53
C ALA A 130 1.54 14.09 10.14
N ILE A 131 0.29 13.63 9.91
CA ILE A 131 -0.43 13.82 8.64
C ILE A 131 -0.55 15.31 8.30
N ARG A 132 -0.91 16.16 9.27
CA ARG A 132 -1.00 17.61 9.06
C ARG A 132 0.37 18.21 8.71
N GLY A 133 1.42 17.83 9.45
CA GLY A 133 2.76 18.31 9.19
C GLY A 133 3.36 17.83 7.85
N VAL A 134 2.99 16.64 7.37
CA VAL A 134 3.32 16.15 6.02
C VAL A 134 2.71 17.06 4.95
N ARG A 135 1.45 17.47 5.12
CA ARG A 135 0.78 18.43 4.22
C ARG A 135 1.44 19.81 4.26
N GLU A 136 1.79 20.29 5.45
CA GLU A 136 2.51 21.57 5.62
C GLU A 136 3.89 21.55 4.97
N ALA A 137 4.52 20.36 4.87
CA ALA A 137 5.76 20.16 4.13
C ALA A 137 5.57 20.11 2.60
N GLY A 138 4.34 20.27 2.10
CA GLY A 138 4.02 20.27 0.67
C GLY A 138 3.84 18.86 0.06
N LEU A 139 3.77 17.81 0.88
CA LEU A 139 3.64 16.43 0.43
C LEU A 139 2.19 15.93 0.54
N ILE A 140 1.84 14.93 -0.26
CA ILE A 140 0.57 14.22 -0.20
C ILE A 140 0.69 13.08 0.82
N PRO A 141 -0.04 13.14 1.97
CA PRO A 141 0.11 12.14 3.01
C PRO A 141 -0.58 10.84 2.67
N CYS A 142 0.14 9.74 2.87
CA CYS A 142 -0.33 8.37 2.81
C CYS A 142 -0.08 7.68 4.16
N ALA A 143 -0.82 6.61 4.46
CA ALA A 143 -0.60 5.85 5.68
C ALA A 143 -0.88 4.36 5.52
N SER A 144 -0.11 3.53 6.25
CA SER A 144 -0.35 2.11 6.47
C SER A 144 -0.22 1.84 7.97
N LEU A 145 -1.36 1.78 8.67
CA LEU A 145 -1.43 1.76 10.14
C LEU A 145 -2.06 0.47 10.67
N GLY A 146 -2.09 -0.59 9.83
CA GLY A 146 -2.81 -1.81 10.08
C GLY A 146 -4.31 -1.67 9.81
N MET A 147 -5.13 -2.44 10.51
CA MET A 147 -6.58 -2.45 10.34
C MET A 147 -7.24 -1.22 10.94
N ILE A 148 -8.17 -0.62 10.22
CA ILE A 148 -8.98 0.52 10.66
C ILE A 148 -10.46 0.25 10.46
N ASP A 149 -11.26 0.83 11.32
CA ASP A 149 -12.71 0.92 11.20
C ASP A 149 -13.13 2.27 10.55
N GLY A 150 -14.42 2.41 10.27
CA GLY A 150 -14.97 3.62 9.64
C GLY A 150 -14.74 4.88 10.46
N ALA A 151 -14.76 4.79 11.79
CA ALA A 151 -14.53 5.95 12.67
C ALA A 151 -13.08 6.45 12.54
N LYS A 152 -12.10 5.53 12.60
CA LYS A 152 -10.69 5.89 12.42
C LYS A 152 -10.40 6.36 10.99
N ALA A 153 -10.99 5.72 9.98
CA ALA A 153 -10.88 6.19 8.61
C ALA A 153 -11.38 7.62 8.45
N GLY A 154 -12.51 7.97 9.08
CA GLY A 154 -13.05 9.34 9.12
C GLY A 154 -12.12 10.33 9.83
N GLU A 155 -11.55 9.96 10.99
CA GLU A 155 -10.57 10.80 11.70
C GLU A 155 -9.31 11.07 10.83
N LEU A 156 -8.79 10.06 10.18
CA LEU A 156 -7.63 10.18 9.28
C LEU A 156 -7.95 11.06 8.07
N LYS A 157 -9.12 10.89 7.46
CA LYS A 157 -9.60 11.72 6.35
C LYS A 157 -9.74 13.17 6.78
N ALA A 158 -10.34 13.44 7.93
CA ALA A 158 -10.49 14.79 8.49
C ALA A 158 -9.13 15.45 8.82
N ALA A 159 -8.11 14.65 9.16
CA ALA A 159 -6.74 15.15 9.32
C ALA A 159 -6.07 15.52 7.98
N GLY A 160 -6.65 15.10 6.85
CA GLY A 160 -6.16 15.36 5.51
C GLY A 160 -5.36 14.22 4.89
N LEU A 161 -5.49 13.00 5.42
CA LEU A 161 -4.94 11.82 4.74
C LEU A 161 -5.54 11.70 3.35
N PHE A 162 -4.70 11.47 2.36
CA PHE A 162 -5.13 11.26 0.97
C PHE A 162 -5.35 9.79 0.66
N ARG A 163 -4.38 8.91 1.04
CA ARG A 163 -4.38 7.50 0.64
C ARG A 163 -4.10 6.59 1.83
N TYR A 164 -4.88 5.51 1.90
CA TYR A 164 -4.63 4.42 2.84
C TYR A 164 -4.05 3.21 2.10
N HIS A 165 -2.94 2.68 2.61
CA HIS A 165 -2.29 1.47 2.10
C HIS A 165 -2.69 0.30 2.98
N HIS A 166 -3.30 -0.72 2.37
CA HIS A 166 -3.61 -1.97 3.04
C HIS A 166 -3.66 -3.09 2.02
N ASN A 167 -2.71 -4.00 2.11
CA ASN A 167 -2.58 -5.09 1.16
C ASN A 167 -3.49 -6.26 1.53
N LEU A 168 -3.89 -7.05 0.53
CA LEU A 168 -4.54 -8.35 0.70
C LEU A 168 -3.52 -9.50 0.71
N GLU A 169 -2.29 -9.21 0.37
CA GLU A 169 -1.08 -10.04 0.37
C GLU A 169 -1.16 -11.26 -0.56
N THR A 170 -2.27 -12.00 -0.57
CA THR A 170 -2.46 -13.19 -1.41
C THR A 170 -3.94 -13.41 -1.73
N SER A 171 -4.28 -14.54 -2.36
CA SER A 171 -5.68 -14.92 -2.60
C SER A 171 -6.37 -15.36 -1.30
N ARG A 172 -7.69 -15.16 -1.23
CA ARG A 172 -8.52 -15.59 -0.10
C ARG A 172 -8.33 -17.06 0.26
N SER A 173 -8.25 -17.93 -0.75
CA SER A 173 -8.08 -19.38 -0.55
C SER A 173 -6.71 -19.77 0.01
N PHE A 174 -5.68 -18.95 -0.26
CA PHE A 174 -4.31 -19.23 0.20
C PHE A 174 -3.96 -18.50 1.51
N PHE A 175 -4.78 -17.54 1.94
CA PHE A 175 -4.47 -16.63 3.05
C PHE A 175 -4.08 -17.35 4.34
N LYS A 176 -4.80 -18.40 4.72
CA LYS A 176 -4.50 -19.17 5.93
C LYS A 176 -3.16 -19.92 5.89
N ASN A 177 -2.54 -20.06 4.72
CA ASN A 177 -1.18 -20.61 4.61
C ASN A 177 -0.11 -19.58 4.98
N ILE A 178 -0.43 -18.28 4.97
CA ILE A 178 0.54 -17.21 5.24
C ILE A 178 0.26 -16.45 6.53
N CYS A 179 -0.98 -16.45 7.02
CA CYS A 179 -1.37 -15.78 8.26
C CYS A 179 -2.50 -16.55 8.95
N THR A 180 -2.37 -16.76 10.28
CA THR A 180 -3.37 -17.44 11.09
C THR A 180 -3.95 -16.55 12.20
N THR A 181 -3.36 -15.40 12.47
CA THR A 181 -3.73 -14.48 13.56
C THR A 181 -4.84 -13.49 13.20
N HIS A 182 -5.18 -13.39 11.92
CA HIS A 182 -6.37 -12.68 11.42
C HIS A 182 -6.90 -13.32 10.14
N ASP A 183 -8.05 -12.84 9.68
CA ASP A 183 -8.72 -13.35 8.49
C ASP A 183 -8.60 -12.39 7.31
N TYR A 184 -8.65 -12.94 6.09
CA TYR A 184 -8.66 -12.18 4.85
C TYR A 184 -9.79 -11.13 4.80
N GLU A 185 -10.94 -11.44 5.41
CA GLU A 185 -12.09 -10.52 5.44
C GLU A 185 -11.82 -9.28 6.30
N GLU A 186 -11.01 -9.39 7.37
CA GLU A 186 -10.62 -8.22 8.18
C GLU A 186 -9.81 -7.21 7.34
N ASP A 187 -8.98 -7.70 6.40
CA ASP A 187 -8.24 -6.85 5.46
C ASP A 187 -9.18 -6.20 4.44
N VAL A 188 -10.15 -6.97 3.91
CA VAL A 188 -11.18 -6.46 2.98
C VAL A 188 -12.05 -5.39 3.67
N GLU A 189 -12.48 -5.63 4.92
CA GLU A 189 -13.24 -4.66 5.71
C GLU A 189 -12.47 -3.35 5.92
N THR A 190 -11.15 -3.44 6.16
CA THR A 190 -10.28 -2.27 6.28
C THR A 190 -10.25 -1.45 4.99
N ILE A 191 -10.15 -2.11 3.84
CA ILE A 191 -10.18 -1.45 2.52
C ILE A 191 -11.53 -0.76 2.31
N HIS A 192 -12.64 -1.45 2.60
CA HIS A 192 -13.98 -0.87 2.48
C HIS A 192 -14.20 0.32 3.42
N ALA A 193 -13.71 0.25 4.68
CA ALA A 193 -13.77 1.36 5.62
C ALA A 193 -13.01 2.60 5.10
N ALA A 194 -11.83 2.41 4.53
CA ALA A 194 -11.06 3.49 3.93
C ALA A 194 -11.77 4.11 2.70
N GLN A 195 -12.33 3.28 1.82
CA GLN A 195 -13.10 3.73 0.64
C GLN A 195 -14.36 4.49 1.05
N ALA A 196 -15.13 3.96 2.02
CA ALA A 196 -16.35 4.60 2.52
C ALA A 196 -16.08 5.98 3.15
N ALA A 197 -14.89 6.18 3.76
CA ALA A 197 -14.45 7.48 4.27
C ALA A 197 -13.94 8.43 3.16
N GLY A 198 -13.95 8.03 1.90
CA GLY A 198 -13.47 8.83 0.77
C GLY A 198 -11.94 8.95 0.69
N LEU A 199 -11.20 7.99 1.26
CA LEU A 199 -9.76 7.86 1.07
C LEU A 199 -9.48 7.16 -0.27
N SER A 200 -8.42 7.56 -0.96
CA SER A 200 -7.82 6.73 -2.00
C SER A 200 -7.25 5.47 -1.37
N VAL A 201 -7.36 4.34 -2.02
CA VAL A 201 -6.80 3.08 -1.53
C VAL A 201 -5.66 2.62 -2.42
N CYS A 202 -4.59 2.14 -1.79
CA CYS A 202 -3.53 1.39 -2.45
C CYS A 202 -3.48 0.00 -1.80
N SER A 203 -3.80 -1.02 -2.58
CA SER A 203 -3.80 -2.41 -2.14
C SER A 203 -3.00 -3.25 -3.13
N GLY A 204 -2.33 -4.26 -2.63
CA GLY A 204 -1.50 -5.14 -3.43
C GLY A 204 -1.42 -6.55 -2.86
N ALA A 205 -0.65 -7.38 -3.55
CA ALA A 205 -0.37 -8.75 -3.17
C ALA A 205 1.08 -9.11 -3.52
N LEU A 206 1.61 -10.12 -2.85
CA LEU A 206 2.88 -10.75 -3.17
C LEU A 206 2.64 -11.91 -4.14
N ILE A 207 3.13 -11.77 -5.35
CA ILE A 207 3.00 -12.81 -6.38
C ILE A 207 4.09 -13.87 -6.19
N GLY A 208 3.71 -15.14 -6.26
CA GLY A 208 4.65 -16.27 -6.17
C GLY A 208 4.88 -16.83 -4.77
N MET A 209 4.09 -16.41 -3.79
CA MET A 209 4.11 -17.06 -2.47
C MET A 209 3.49 -18.45 -2.49
#